data_904ece2f7b79ad8d889c81775c3d71dc
#
_entry.id   904ece2f7b79ad8d889c81775c3d71dc
#
_cell.length_a   1.000
_cell.length_b   1.000
_cell.length_c   1.000
_cell.angle_alpha   90.00
_cell.angle_beta   90.00
_cell.angle_gamma   90.00
#
_symmetry.space_group_name_H-M   'P 1'
#
loop_
_entity.id
_entity.type
_entity.pdbx_description
1 polymer ?
#
loop_
_entity_poly.entity_id
_entity_poly.type
_entity_poly.pdbx_seq_one_letter_code
_entity_poly.pdbx_strand_id
1 'polypeptide(L)'
;MSSLLLATEATDSVAASFPVLSALVILPVLGALLLLVLPKSRPEHFKQVAFLVSGATAGLAVWVLTDFQTGSADFQLVDTHSWIESLGISWTLGVDGISLWLVVLTGLIFPMAIIAMDAEHDPKAYFAWLLVLEAGCMGVFLALDLFAFFVFFEIVLIPMYFLIGKWGHGERAYAATKFFIYTMFGSALMLVGILSLAFLN
;
A
#
# COMPACT_ATOMS: atom_id res chain seq x y z
N MET A 1 16.59 -37.86 23.36
CA MET A 1 17.27 -36.54 23.21
C MET A 1 17.50 -36.15 21.76
N SER A 2 16.96 -36.86 20.80
CA SER A 2 17.13 -36.63 19.35
C SER A 2 15.92 -36.00 18.66
N SER A 3 14.77 -35.89 19.32
CA SER A 3 13.52 -35.37 18.72
C SER A 3 13.25 -33.90 19.03
N LEU A 4 14.07 -33.26 19.87
CA LEU A 4 13.96 -31.85 20.23
C LEU A 4 14.82 -30.92 19.34
N LEU A 5 15.75 -31.50 18.56
CA LEU A 5 16.61 -30.74 17.64
C LEU A 5 16.02 -30.59 16.23
N LEU A 6 14.97 -31.34 15.89
CA LEU A 6 14.30 -31.26 14.58
C LEU A 6 13.15 -30.27 14.53
N ALA A 7 12.77 -29.68 15.67
CA ALA A 7 11.69 -28.69 15.75
C ALA A 7 12.18 -27.22 15.63
N THR A 8 13.49 -27.00 15.54
CA THR A 8 14.08 -25.65 15.50
C THR A 8 14.54 -25.24 14.09
N GLU A 9 14.39 -26.09 13.09
CA GLU A 9 14.83 -25.80 11.71
C GLU A 9 13.70 -25.42 10.75
N ALA A 10 12.47 -25.21 11.23
CA ALA A 10 11.31 -25.01 10.35
C ALA A 10 10.77 -23.57 10.31
N THR A 11 11.54 -22.57 10.67
CA THR A 11 11.15 -21.16 10.48
C THR A 11 12.34 -20.26 10.13
N ASP A 12 13.19 -20.70 9.24
CA ASP A 12 13.94 -19.75 8.44
C ASP A 12 13.00 -19.21 7.33
N SER A 13 12.02 -18.38 7.74
CA SER A 13 11.47 -17.40 6.82
C SER A 13 12.69 -16.64 6.29
N VAL A 14 12.87 -16.64 4.96
CA VAL A 14 13.92 -15.87 4.30
C VAL A 14 13.65 -14.41 4.66
N ALA A 15 14.16 -13.98 5.80
CA ALA A 15 14.14 -12.58 6.22
C ALA A 15 15.03 -11.86 5.21
N ALA A 16 14.40 -11.10 4.33
CA ALA A 16 15.14 -10.27 3.40
C ALA A 16 16.09 -9.38 4.21
N SER A 17 17.37 -9.36 3.87
CA SER A 17 18.38 -8.50 4.51
C SER A 17 18.03 -7.00 4.41
N PHE A 18 17.08 -6.66 3.55
CA PHE A 18 16.50 -5.34 3.36
C PHE A 18 14.95 -5.44 3.41
N PRO A 19 14.26 -4.59 4.20
CA PRO A 19 12.80 -4.63 4.35
C PRO A 19 12.12 -4.11 3.08
N VAL A 20 12.19 -4.88 1.99
CA VAL A 20 11.72 -4.48 0.66
C VAL A 20 10.21 -4.23 0.62
N LEU A 21 9.43 -5.01 1.39
CA LEU A 21 7.97 -4.85 1.43
C LEU A 21 7.58 -3.56 2.16
N SER A 22 8.25 -3.24 3.27
CA SER A 22 8.09 -1.94 3.92
C SER A 22 8.54 -0.79 3.01
N ALA A 23 9.60 -0.96 2.22
CA ALA A 23 10.03 0.05 1.26
C ALA A 23 8.99 0.31 0.16
N LEU A 24 8.28 -0.72 -0.33
CA LEU A 24 7.18 -0.57 -1.30
C LEU A 24 6.05 0.33 -0.81
N VAL A 25 5.77 0.31 0.49
CA VAL A 25 4.74 1.16 1.12
C VAL A 25 5.29 2.56 1.43
N ILE A 26 6.50 2.63 1.98
CA ILE A 26 7.07 3.89 2.49
C ILE A 26 7.55 4.80 1.36
N LEU A 27 8.11 4.24 0.28
CA LEU A 27 8.69 5.02 -0.81
C LEU A 27 7.69 5.97 -1.48
N PRO A 28 6.46 5.57 -1.85
CA PRO A 28 5.47 6.49 -2.39
C PRO A 28 5.03 7.56 -1.37
N VAL A 29 4.95 7.22 -0.07
CA VAL A 29 4.65 8.20 0.99
C VAL A 29 5.73 9.28 1.06
N LEU A 30 7.00 8.87 1.05
CA LEU A 30 8.13 9.83 1.03
C LEU A 30 8.11 10.69 -0.22
N GLY A 31 7.74 10.12 -1.37
CA GLY A 31 7.54 10.85 -2.62
C GLY A 31 6.43 11.89 -2.50
N ALA A 32 5.29 11.53 -1.90
CA ALA A 32 4.19 12.46 -1.64
C ALA A 32 4.62 13.62 -0.72
N LEU A 33 5.34 13.32 0.37
CA LEU A 33 5.89 14.32 1.27
C LEU A 33 6.90 15.24 0.56
N LEU A 34 7.78 14.66 -0.25
CA LEU A 34 8.73 15.42 -1.06
C LEU A 34 8.00 16.41 -1.99
N LEU A 35 6.94 15.95 -2.67
CA LEU A 35 6.11 16.84 -3.49
C LEU A 35 5.54 18.00 -2.69
N LEU A 36 5.09 17.77 -1.43
CA LEU A 36 4.55 18.85 -0.58
C LEU A 36 5.58 19.91 -0.21
N VAL A 37 6.86 19.56 -0.14
CA VAL A 37 7.95 20.53 0.17
C VAL A 37 8.40 21.32 -1.06
N LEU A 38 8.27 20.77 -2.27
CA LEU A 38 8.72 21.41 -3.50
C LEU A 38 7.99 22.76 -3.76
N PRO A 39 8.70 23.79 -4.24
CA PRO A 39 8.10 25.07 -4.56
C PRO A 39 7.18 24.98 -5.78
N LYS A 40 6.08 25.75 -5.79
CA LYS A 40 5.07 25.75 -6.87
C LYS A 40 5.54 26.40 -8.19
N SER A 41 6.76 26.90 -8.26
CA SER A 41 7.27 27.67 -9.40
C SER A 41 7.47 26.87 -10.68
N ARG A 42 7.53 25.53 -10.59
CA ARG A 42 7.80 24.63 -11.74
C ARG A 42 6.87 23.43 -11.72
N PRO A 43 5.66 23.54 -12.26
CA PRO A 43 4.64 22.48 -12.19
C PRO A 43 5.04 21.18 -12.91
N GLU A 44 5.87 21.25 -13.94
CA GLU A 44 6.41 20.10 -14.67
C GLU A 44 7.22 19.13 -13.80
N HIS A 45 7.91 19.65 -12.77
CA HIS A 45 8.71 18.80 -11.88
C HIS A 45 7.85 17.89 -10.99
N PHE A 46 6.58 18.26 -10.70
CA PHE A 46 5.72 17.42 -9.88
C PHE A 46 5.41 16.09 -10.56
N LYS A 47 5.07 16.13 -11.86
CA LYS A 47 4.85 14.94 -12.68
C LYS A 47 6.11 14.08 -12.78
N GLN A 48 7.27 14.71 -13.01
CA GLN A 48 8.55 14.02 -13.13
C GLN A 48 8.94 13.30 -11.83
N VAL A 49 8.83 14.00 -10.69
CA VAL A 49 9.13 13.42 -9.36
C VAL A 49 8.17 12.30 -9.04
N ALA A 50 6.87 12.49 -9.26
CA ALA A 50 5.88 11.44 -9.04
C ALA A 50 6.17 10.21 -9.90
N PHE A 51 6.49 10.41 -11.19
CA PHE A 51 6.84 9.33 -12.10
C PHE A 51 8.12 8.58 -11.67
N LEU A 52 9.15 9.30 -11.23
CA LEU A 52 10.40 8.68 -10.76
C LEU A 52 10.17 7.85 -9.49
N VAL A 53 9.40 8.38 -8.54
CA VAL A 53 9.08 7.67 -7.29
C VAL A 53 8.23 6.42 -7.57
N SER A 54 7.14 6.57 -8.32
CA SER A 54 6.27 5.45 -8.67
C SER A 54 7.00 4.43 -9.57
N GLY A 55 7.87 4.88 -10.49
CA GLY A 55 8.73 4.01 -11.28
C GLY A 55 9.75 3.23 -10.43
N ALA A 56 10.31 3.85 -9.39
CA ALA A 56 11.18 3.16 -8.43
C ALA A 56 10.38 2.12 -7.63
N THR A 57 9.14 2.43 -7.22
CA THR A 57 8.23 1.47 -6.57
C THR A 57 7.92 0.29 -7.50
N ALA A 58 7.67 0.56 -8.79
CA ALA A 58 7.49 -0.48 -9.81
C ALA A 58 8.74 -1.37 -9.93
N GLY A 59 9.93 -0.77 -9.93
CA GLY A 59 11.20 -1.50 -9.96
C GLY A 59 11.37 -2.43 -8.75
N LEU A 60 11.01 -1.96 -7.55
CA LEU A 60 11.01 -2.79 -6.34
C LEU A 60 9.97 -3.93 -6.42
N ALA A 61 8.77 -3.66 -6.95
CA ALA A 61 7.74 -4.69 -7.13
C ALA A 61 8.20 -5.79 -8.13
N VAL A 62 8.88 -5.40 -9.20
CA VAL A 62 9.49 -6.36 -10.14
C VAL A 62 10.64 -7.12 -9.48
N TRP A 63 11.43 -6.48 -8.63
CA TRP A 63 12.46 -7.18 -7.87
C TRP A 63 11.85 -8.24 -6.94
N VAL A 64 10.80 -7.93 -6.19
CA VAL A 64 10.05 -8.91 -5.38
C VAL A 64 9.59 -10.09 -6.23
N LEU A 65 9.12 -9.85 -7.47
CA LEU A 65 8.74 -10.91 -8.41
C LEU A 65 9.92 -11.83 -8.76
N THR A 66 11.12 -11.28 -8.94
CA THR A 66 12.32 -12.08 -9.29
C THR A 66 12.89 -12.85 -8.13
N ASP A 67 12.67 -12.39 -6.90
CA ASP A 67 13.16 -13.03 -5.67
C ASP A 67 12.17 -14.05 -5.11
N PHE A 68 10.92 -14.03 -5.60
CA PHE A 68 9.87 -14.93 -5.15
C PHE A 68 10.12 -16.38 -5.56
N GLN A 69 10.11 -17.29 -4.60
CA GLN A 69 10.32 -18.73 -4.81
C GLN A 69 8.99 -19.43 -5.14
N THR A 70 8.88 -19.96 -6.34
CA THR A 70 7.71 -20.74 -6.76
C THR A 70 7.75 -22.13 -6.13
N GLY A 71 6.58 -22.61 -5.66
CA GLY A 71 6.43 -23.97 -5.10
C GLY A 71 6.28 -24.03 -3.59
N SER A 72 6.44 -22.94 -2.85
CA SER A 72 6.02 -22.84 -1.45
C SER A 72 4.62 -22.22 -1.35
N ALA A 73 3.82 -22.73 -0.41
CA ALA A 73 2.52 -22.16 -0.05
C ALA A 73 2.63 -21.11 1.08
N ASP A 74 3.83 -20.91 1.63
CA ASP A 74 4.09 -20.01 2.73
C ASP A 74 4.24 -18.56 2.25
N PHE A 75 3.95 -17.61 3.16
CA PHE A 75 4.27 -16.21 2.92
C PHE A 75 5.78 -16.00 2.86
N GLN A 76 6.23 -15.20 1.91
CA GLN A 76 7.64 -14.93 1.68
C GLN A 76 7.98 -13.47 1.94
N LEU A 77 9.29 -13.18 2.12
CA LEU A 77 9.83 -11.85 2.39
C LEU A 77 9.16 -11.16 3.59
N VAL A 78 8.71 -11.96 4.57
CA VAL A 78 7.95 -11.48 5.72
C VAL A 78 8.76 -10.47 6.53
N ASP A 79 8.19 -9.28 6.69
CA ASP A 79 8.75 -8.16 7.46
C ASP A 79 7.82 -7.88 8.64
N THR A 80 8.29 -8.15 9.87
CA THR A 80 7.47 -8.05 11.08
C THR A 80 8.10 -7.10 12.09
N HIS A 81 7.32 -6.08 12.46
CA HIS A 81 7.67 -5.15 13.53
C HIS A 81 6.50 -5.02 14.51
N SER A 82 6.77 -5.05 15.80
CA SER A 82 5.72 -4.78 16.80
C SER A 82 5.26 -3.32 16.68
N TRP A 83 3.94 -3.10 16.57
CA TRP A 83 3.36 -1.77 16.48
C TRP A 83 2.62 -1.39 17.76
N ILE A 84 1.58 -2.12 18.13
CA ILE A 84 0.81 -1.89 19.37
C ILE A 84 0.75 -3.20 20.15
N GLU A 85 1.79 -3.46 20.93
CA GLU A 85 1.95 -4.71 21.70
C GLU A 85 0.78 -4.98 22.65
N SER A 86 0.22 -3.92 23.26
CA SER A 86 -0.90 -4.04 24.20
C SER A 86 -2.19 -4.59 23.56
N LEU A 87 -2.32 -4.50 22.24
CA LEU A 87 -3.46 -4.99 21.45
C LEU A 87 -3.11 -6.19 20.57
N GLY A 88 -1.87 -6.65 20.62
CA GLY A 88 -1.38 -7.73 19.75
C GLY A 88 -1.30 -7.33 18.27
N ILE A 89 -1.29 -6.02 17.96
CA ILE A 89 -1.25 -5.50 16.59
C ILE A 89 0.21 -5.37 16.15
N SER A 90 0.53 -5.95 15.00
CA SER A 90 1.86 -5.91 14.43
C SER A 90 1.86 -5.33 13.01
N TRP A 91 2.93 -4.61 12.67
CA TRP A 91 3.25 -4.26 11.30
C TRP A 91 3.86 -5.51 10.66
N THR A 92 3.02 -6.37 10.12
CA THR A 92 3.47 -7.60 9.47
C THR A 92 3.07 -7.55 8.01
N LEU A 93 4.07 -7.48 7.16
CA LEU A 93 3.93 -7.50 5.71
C LEU A 93 4.48 -8.80 5.17
N GLY A 94 3.87 -9.34 4.14
CA GLY A 94 4.33 -10.54 3.46
C GLY A 94 3.68 -10.67 2.09
N VAL A 95 4.21 -11.55 1.27
CA VAL A 95 3.73 -11.79 -0.09
C VAL A 95 3.51 -13.28 -0.32
N ASP A 96 2.38 -13.60 -0.94
CA ASP A 96 2.05 -14.94 -1.44
C ASP A 96 1.91 -14.94 -2.98
N GLY A 97 1.65 -16.10 -3.56
CA GLY A 97 1.53 -16.23 -5.02
C GLY A 97 0.39 -15.44 -5.65
N ILE A 98 -0.62 -15.01 -4.87
CA ILE A 98 -1.75 -14.19 -5.34
C ILE A 98 -1.43 -12.71 -5.17
N SER A 99 -1.02 -12.30 -3.98
CA SER A 99 -0.72 -10.90 -3.67
C SER A 99 0.47 -10.37 -4.46
N LEU A 100 1.44 -11.22 -4.79
CA LEU A 100 2.58 -10.90 -5.66
C LEU A 100 2.14 -10.22 -6.97
N TRP A 101 1.18 -10.83 -7.66
CA TRP A 101 0.69 -10.29 -8.94
C TRP A 101 -0.07 -8.98 -8.77
N LEU A 102 -0.79 -8.81 -7.65
CA LEU A 102 -1.50 -7.57 -7.33
C LEU A 102 -0.51 -6.45 -7.00
N VAL A 103 0.58 -6.75 -6.29
CA VAL A 103 1.67 -5.80 -5.99
C VAL A 103 2.37 -5.37 -7.28
N VAL A 104 2.74 -6.31 -8.16
CA VAL A 104 3.37 -6.01 -9.44
C VAL A 104 2.43 -5.19 -10.34
N LEU A 105 1.16 -5.58 -10.42
CA LEU A 105 0.14 -4.86 -11.19
C LEU A 105 -0.01 -3.42 -10.68
N THR A 106 -0.10 -3.22 -9.36
CA THR A 106 -0.15 -1.90 -8.75
C THR A 106 1.08 -1.09 -9.12
N GLY A 107 2.28 -1.63 -8.90
CA GLY A 107 3.53 -0.96 -9.25
C GLY A 107 3.61 -0.54 -10.72
N LEU A 108 3.03 -1.29 -11.65
CA LEU A 108 3.05 -0.94 -13.07
C LEU A 108 1.95 0.06 -13.47
N ILE A 109 0.76 -0.04 -12.88
CA ILE A 109 -0.38 0.82 -13.25
C ILE A 109 -0.15 2.28 -12.84
N PHE A 110 0.40 2.54 -11.65
CA PHE A 110 0.56 3.90 -11.15
C PHE A 110 1.49 4.78 -12.00
N PRO A 111 2.71 4.35 -12.38
CA PRO A 111 3.54 5.16 -13.27
C PRO A 111 2.90 5.35 -14.66
N MET A 112 2.15 4.36 -15.18
CA MET A 112 1.39 4.51 -16.43
C MET A 112 0.28 5.55 -16.27
N ALA A 113 -0.45 5.55 -15.16
CA ALA A 113 -1.47 6.55 -14.87
C ALA A 113 -0.88 7.96 -14.76
N ILE A 114 0.29 8.10 -14.10
CA ILE A 114 1.00 9.38 -14.00
C ILE A 114 1.40 9.92 -15.38
N ILE A 115 1.89 9.06 -16.29
CA ILE A 115 2.23 9.48 -17.65
C ILE A 115 0.98 9.93 -18.42
N ALA A 116 -0.10 9.15 -18.33
CA ALA A 116 -1.31 9.35 -19.11
C ALA A 116 -2.12 10.58 -18.69
N MET A 117 -1.94 11.06 -17.46
CA MET A 117 -2.75 12.15 -16.90
C MET A 117 -1.97 13.45 -16.85
N ASP A 118 -2.61 14.53 -17.32
CA ASP A 118 -2.16 15.91 -17.10
C ASP A 118 -3.16 16.59 -16.15
N ALA A 119 -2.67 16.98 -14.98
CA ALA A 119 -3.46 17.69 -13.99
C ALA A 119 -3.46 19.20 -14.34
N GLU A 120 -4.55 19.68 -14.96
CA GLU A 120 -4.70 21.10 -15.32
C GLU A 120 -4.77 22.01 -14.08
N HIS A 121 -5.33 21.50 -12.98
CA HIS A 121 -5.51 22.27 -11.74
C HIS A 121 -4.75 21.60 -10.59
N ASP A 122 -3.91 22.38 -9.91
CA ASP A 122 -3.15 22.00 -8.72
C ASP A 122 -2.42 20.65 -8.88
N PRO A 123 -1.50 20.54 -9.86
CA PRO A 123 -0.80 19.27 -10.16
C PRO A 123 -0.02 18.73 -8.96
N LYS A 124 0.47 19.62 -8.10
CA LYS A 124 1.17 19.25 -6.87
C LYS A 124 0.32 18.37 -5.97
N ALA A 125 -0.91 18.79 -5.65
CA ALA A 125 -1.83 18.03 -4.81
C ALA A 125 -2.31 16.74 -5.53
N TYR A 126 -2.55 16.81 -6.84
CA TYR A 126 -2.96 15.66 -7.63
C TYR A 126 -1.97 14.51 -7.54
N PHE A 127 -0.70 14.78 -7.87
CA PHE A 127 0.33 13.75 -7.85
C PHE A 127 0.69 13.30 -6.43
N ALA A 128 0.61 14.18 -5.43
CA ALA A 128 0.79 13.79 -4.03
C ALA A 128 -0.30 12.80 -3.58
N TRP A 129 -1.58 13.06 -3.88
CA TRP A 129 -2.67 12.13 -3.57
C TRP A 129 -2.54 10.81 -4.32
N LEU A 130 -2.05 10.85 -5.57
CA LEU A 130 -1.85 9.63 -6.35
C LEU A 130 -0.76 8.72 -5.74
N LEU A 131 0.33 9.31 -5.24
CA LEU A 131 1.37 8.55 -4.53
C LEU A 131 0.89 8.01 -3.17
N VAL A 132 0.08 8.77 -2.43
CA VAL A 132 -0.55 8.25 -1.19
C VAL A 132 -1.48 7.08 -1.50
N LEU A 133 -2.23 7.17 -2.61
CA LEU A 133 -3.09 6.08 -3.07
C LEU A 133 -2.28 4.84 -3.43
N GLU A 134 -1.15 4.99 -4.13
CA GLU A 134 -0.22 3.91 -4.46
C GLU A 134 0.28 3.21 -3.19
N ALA A 135 0.74 3.98 -2.19
CA ALA A 135 1.18 3.46 -0.91
C ALA A 135 0.08 2.67 -0.19
N GLY A 136 -1.15 3.20 -0.16
CA GLY A 136 -2.29 2.53 0.44
C GLY A 136 -2.62 1.20 -0.26
N CYS A 137 -2.63 1.18 -1.59
CA CYS A 137 -2.87 -0.04 -2.37
C CYS A 137 -1.78 -1.10 -2.13
N MET A 138 -0.49 -0.69 -2.09
CA MET A 138 0.60 -1.60 -1.73
C MET A 138 0.40 -2.18 -0.34
N GLY A 139 0.07 -1.35 0.66
CA GLY A 139 -0.18 -1.79 2.02
C GLY A 139 -1.35 -2.78 2.12
N VAL A 140 -2.45 -2.56 1.40
CA VAL A 140 -3.59 -3.48 1.37
C VAL A 140 -3.20 -4.87 0.88
N PHE A 141 -2.36 -4.97 -0.15
CA PHE A 141 -1.98 -6.26 -0.74
C PHE A 141 -0.85 -6.97 0.01
N LEU A 142 -0.11 -6.25 0.85
CA LEU A 142 1.02 -6.79 1.60
C LEU A 142 0.69 -7.08 3.06
N ALA A 143 -0.37 -6.49 3.63
CA ALA A 143 -0.71 -6.64 5.05
C ALA A 143 -1.13 -8.06 5.40
N LEU A 144 -0.45 -8.69 6.35
CA LEU A 144 -0.80 -9.98 6.92
C LEU A 144 -1.62 -9.87 8.22
N ASP A 145 -1.59 -8.70 8.86
CA ASP A 145 -2.41 -8.39 10.03
C ASP A 145 -3.74 -7.77 9.60
N LEU A 146 -4.86 -8.27 10.11
CA LEU A 146 -6.21 -7.81 9.74
C LEU A 146 -6.45 -6.34 10.10
N PHE A 147 -5.88 -5.88 11.22
CA PHE A 147 -6.02 -4.48 11.61
C PHE A 147 -5.17 -3.57 10.72
N ALA A 148 -3.93 -3.97 10.40
CA ALA A 148 -3.09 -3.26 9.45
C ALA A 148 -3.74 -3.19 8.06
N PHE A 149 -4.32 -4.29 7.59
CA PHE A 149 -5.12 -4.32 6.36
C PHE A 149 -6.26 -3.30 6.40
N PHE A 150 -7.04 -3.27 7.50
CA PHE A 150 -8.13 -2.30 7.67
C PHE A 150 -7.61 -0.86 7.59
N VAL A 151 -6.50 -0.54 8.28
CA VAL A 151 -5.91 0.79 8.27
C VAL A 151 -5.49 1.20 6.86
N PHE A 152 -4.82 0.33 6.10
CA PHE A 152 -4.45 0.63 4.71
C PHE A 152 -5.68 0.81 3.81
N PHE A 153 -6.71 0.00 4.01
CA PHE A 153 -7.97 0.14 3.28
C PHE A 153 -8.62 1.50 3.53
N GLU A 154 -8.65 1.98 4.76
CA GLU A 154 -9.15 3.32 5.11
C GLU A 154 -8.26 4.43 4.52
N ILE A 155 -6.93 4.24 4.52
CA ILE A 155 -6.00 5.21 3.93
C ILE A 155 -6.29 5.41 2.43
N VAL A 156 -6.66 4.36 1.69
CA VAL A 156 -7.00 4.43 0.26
C VAL A 156 -8.22 5.33 0.00
N LEU A 157 -9.19 5.37 0.91
CA LEU A 157 -10.42 6.14 0.72
C LEU A 157 -10.17 7.66 0.67
N ILE A 158 -9.21 8.15 1.46
CA ILE A 158 -8.93 9.59 1.58
C ILE A 158 -8.46 10.17 0.23
N PRO A 159 -7.38 9.67 -0.40
CA PRO A 159 -6.96 10.16 -1.70
C PRO A 159 -8.02 9.96 -2.79
N MET A 160 -8.76 8.84 -2.77
CA MET A 160 -9.84 8.61 -3.73
C MET A 160 -10.95 9.67 -3.62
N TYR A 161 -11.35 10.04 -2.40
CA TYR A 161 -12.32 11.12 -2.20
C TYR A 161 -11.84 12.43 -2.82
N PHE A 162 -10.59 12.82 -2.56
CA PHE A 162 -10.04 14.07 -3.10
C PHE A 162 -9.82 14.01 -4.61
N LEU A 163 -9.32 12.90 -5.14
CA LEU A 163 -9.11 12.71 -6.59
C LEU A 163 -10.43 12.80 -7.36
N ILE A 164 -11.48 12.12 -6.89
CA ILE A 164 -12.81 12.19 -7.50
C ILE A 164 -13.42 13.59 -7.34
N GLY A 165 -13.37 14.15 -6.12
CA GLY A 165 -14.08 15.40 -5.80
C GLY A 165 -13.44 16.63 -6.44
N LYS A 166 -12.13 16.66 -6.63
CA LYS A 166 -11.42 17.84 -7.16
C LYS A 166 -11.13 17.74 -8.66
N TRP A 167 -10.76 16.57 -9.16
CA TRP A 167 -10.36 16.37 -10.55
C TRP A 167 -11.35 15.53 -11.38
N GLY A 168 -12.41 14.99 -10.77
CA GLY A 168 -13.48 14.30 -11.49
C GLY A 168 -14.30 15.23 -12.38
N HIS A 169 -15.17 14.64 -13.22
CA HIS A 169 -16.02 15.34 -14.16
C HIS A 169 -17.50 15.31 -13.71
N GLY A 170 -18.32 16.22 -14.22
CA GLY A 170 -19.75 16.30 -13.90
C GLY A 170 -20.02 16.64 -12.43
N GLU A 171 -20.95 15.94 -11.80
CA GLU A 171 -21.32 16.14 -10.38
C GLU A 171 -20.31 15.49 -9.42
N ARG A 172 -19.05 15.83 -9.61
CA ARG A 172 -17.90 15.23 -8.91
C ARG A 172 -17.98 15.27 -7.39
N ALA A 173 -18.49 16.37 -6.81
CA ALA A 173 -18.61 16.51 -5.36
C ALA A 173 -19.65 15.54 -4.79
N TYR A 174 -20.80 15.37 -5.47
CA TYR A 174 -21.80 14.39 -5.10
C TYR A 174 -21.28 12.96 -5.24
N ALA A 175 -20.60 12.67 -6.35
CA ALA A 175 -20.02 11.35 -6.60
C ALA A 175 -18.96 10.97 -5.55
N ALA A 176 -18.06 11.91 -5.21
CA ALA A 176 -17.04 11.72 -4.18
C ALA A 176 -17.65 11.45 -2.79
N THR A 177 -18.66 12.25 -2.41
CA THR A 177 -19.35 12.10 -1.12
C THR A 177 -20.10 10.78 -1.04
N LYS A 178 -20.80 10.41 -2.11
CA LYS A 178 -21.53 9.13 -2.18
C LYS A 178 -20.58 7.94 -2.11
N PHE A 179 -19.48 7.98 -2.85
CA PHE A 179 -18.43 6.96 -2.80
C PHE A 179 -17.87 6.81 -1.38
N PHE A 180 -17.49 7.94 -0.75
CA PHE A 180 -16.89 7.93 0.57
C PHE A 180 -17.84 7.37 1.64
N ILE A 181 -19.09 7.85 1.70
CA ILE A 181 -20.08 7.39 2.70
C ILE A 181 -20.38 5.90 2.50
N TYR A 182 -20.58 5.46 1.26
CA TYR A 182 -20.90 4.06 0.96
C TYR A 182 -19.76 3.13 1.38
N THR A 183 -18.53 3.49 1.03
CA THR A 183 -17.34 2.68 1.34
C THR A 183 -17.03 2.70 2.83
N MET A 184 -17.11 3.87 3.48
CA MET A 184 -16.89 4.01 4.92
C MET A 184 -17.92 3.21 5.75
N PHE A 185 -19.19 3.15 5.30
CA PHE A 185 -20.19 2.31 5.96
C PHE A 185 -19.85 0.82 5.84
N GLY A 186 -19.40 0.37 4.65
CA GLY A 186 -18.96 -1.00 4.44
C GLY A 186 -17.73 -1.37 5.28
N SER A 187 -16.75 -0.48 5.35
CA SER A 187 -15.52 -0.71 6.14
C SER A 187 -15.78 -0.67 7.65
N ALA A 188 -16.74 0.15 8.11
CA ALA A 188 -17.16 0.13 9.51
C ALA A 188 -17.74 -1.24 9.90
N LEU A 189 -18.55 -1.87 9.04
CA LEU A 189 -19.03 -3.23 9.26
C LEU A 189 -17.91 -4.26 9.27
N MET A 190 -16.92 -4.10 8.37
CA MET A 190 -15.71 -4.93 8.35
C MET A 190 -14.94 -4.81 9.67
N LEU A 191 -14.77 -3.59 10.20
CA LEU A 191 -14.11 -3.36 11.49
C LEU A 191 -14.82 -4.08 12.63
N VAL A 192 -16.16 -4.03 12.67
CA VAL A 192 -16.96 -4.78 13.66
C VAL A 192 -16.68 -6.28 13.55
N GLY A 193 -16.58 -6.81 12.32
CA GLY A 193 -16.22 -8.21 12.09
C GLY A 193 -14.82 -8.55 12.60
N ILE A 194 -13.82 -7.72 12.32
CA ILE A 194 -12.44 -7.89 12.80
C ILE A 194 -12.37 -7.87 14.32
N LEU A 195 -13.02 -6.88 14.97
CA LEU A 195 -13.08 -6.80 16.42
C LEU A 195 -13.81 -8.00 17.05
N SER A 196 -14.91 -8.44 16.43
CA SER A 196 -15.62 -9.64 16.89
C SER A 196 -14.73 -10.88 16.88
N LEU A 197 -13.94 -11.06 15.84
CA LEU A 197 -12.96 -12.16 15.77
C LEU A 197 -11.88 -12.04 16.84
N ALA A 198 -11.39 -10.83 17.11
CA ALA A 198 -10.36 -10.60 18.13
C ALA A 198 -10.87 -10.85 19.56
N PHE A 199 -12.17 -10.63 19.84
CA PHE A 199 -12.74 -10.88 21.16
C PHE A 199 -13.26 -12.30 21.36
N LEU A 200 -13.47 -13.06 20.29
CA LEU A 200 -13.96 -14.44 20.36
C LEU A 200 -12.81 -15.47 20.40
N ASN A 201 -11.58 -15.04 20.18
CA ASN A 201 -10.37 -15.86 20.19
C ASN A 201 -9.53 -15.58 21.44
#